data_d0168fa8c6f0caba7950990f9d61f7d6
#
_entry.id   d0168fa8c6f0caba7950990f9d61f7d6
#
_cell.length_a   1.000
_cell.length_b   1.000
_cell.length_c   1.000
_cell.angle_alpha   90.00
_cell.angle_beta   90.00
_cell.angle_gamma   90.00
#
_symmetry.space_group_name_H-M   'P 1'
#
loop_
_entity.id
_entity.type
_entity.pdbx_description
1 polymer ?
#
loop_
_entity_poly.entity_id
_entity_poly.type
_entity_poly.pdbx_seq_one_letter_code
_entity_poly.pdbx_strand_id
1 'polypeptide(L)'
;MEGELNTQFVCAFHEIKDQDIEDEKNTIKKYNEQDNSLNLTFKNMYFPIFQYERIRLQNSGNGPLPYGECFTTALNENATLLACGYSNGHVNIFSLTEKKDPIKFKVSDYPITSIKWNEKNKVIIIVGAADGTVSHWHASSGKLIHSIQEEKNSINCVDYSFDYKTFITAGNDITVRLYDEDMKTEIAKMKPYLFDQPRHSGRIFCVKYFPNDTSTIYSGGWDRTIQFYDTRSCKVSNSIYGPEICGDALDLNGNILASGAWSTQEQIQLWDIRTLKCICNVKWENNDVYKPTYIYSVKFNKTRDSKYLAVAGVNKPLFSIFNMNTFKLEQGLKEYNKPSPIFGSGENYSPCFTTDFVKISNNKELFCCGCGDGGARIYNFNINN
;
A
#
# COMPACT_ATOMS: atom_id res chain seq x y z
N MET A 1 17.84 21.07 -13.26
CA MET A 1 17.78 20.13 -12.13
C MET A 1 16.34 19.65 -11.78
N GLU A 2 15.31 20.30 -12.31
CA GLU A 2 13.89 19.93 -12.06
C GLU A 2 13.38 18.71 -12.88
N GLY A 3 14.08 18.35 -13.96
CA GLY A 3 13.67 17.24 -14.82
C GLY A 3 14.10 15.84 -14.35
N GLU A 4 15.11 15.72 -13.52
CA GLU A 4 15.67 14.42 -13.11
C GLU A 4 14.92 13.72 -11.97
N LEU A 5 14.25 14.50 -11.11
CA LEU A 5 13.48 13.94 -9.98
C LEU A 5 12.22 13.18 -10.45
N ASN A 6 11.64 13.62 -11.57
CA ASN A 6 10.40 13.04 -12.08
C ASN A 6 10.65 11.71 -12.83
N THR A 7 11.77 11.63 -13.58
CA THR A 7 12.17 10.40 -14.30
C THR A 7 12.53 9.25 -13.36
N GLN A 8 13.16 9.54 -12.22
CA GLN A 8 13.57 8.49 -11.27
C GLN A 8 12.40 7.88 -10.49
N PHE A 9 11.33 8.64 -10.25
CA PHE A 9 10.15 8.09 -9.57
C PHE A 9 9.37 7.15 -10.49
N VAL A 10 9.26 7.48 -11.77
CA VAL A 10 8.61 6.66 -12.81
C VAL A 10 9.48 5.44 -13.16
N CYS A 11 10.81 5.60 -13.26
CA CYS A 11 11.72 4.50 -13.59
C CYS A 11 11.77 3.39 -12.51
N ALA A 12 11.60 3.74 -11.23
CA ALA A 12 11.52 2.72 -10.16
C ALA A 12 10.33 1.77 -10.34
N PHE A 13 9.30 2.20 -11.08
CA PHE A 13 8.10 1.41 -11.35
C PHE A 13 8.13 0.68 -12.71
N HIS A 14 9.11 0.94 -13.59
CA HIS A 14 9.14 0.42 -14.97
C HIS A 14 10.35 -0.42 -15.35
N GLU A 15 11.35 -0.59 -14.47
CA GLU A 15 12.52 -1.42 -14.78
C GLU A 15 12.27 -2.94 -14.57
N ILE A 16 11.23 -3.47 -15.20
CA ILE A 16 11.15 -4.92 -15.48
C ILE A 16 11.75 -5.11 -16.87
N LYS A 17 12.89 -5.78 -16.96
CA LYS A 17 13.58 -6.00 -18.24
C LYS A 17 12.72 -6.90 -19.14
N ASP A 18 12.61 -6.56 -20.42
CA ASP A 18 11.87 -7.33 -21.44
C ASP A 18 12.28 -8.82 -21.51
N GLN A 19 13.49 -9.14 -21.13
CA GLN A 19 14.02 -10.50 -21.05
C GLN A 19 13.30 -11.38 -20.03
N ASP A 20 12.86 -10.81 -18.90
CA ASP A 20 12.14 -11.57 -17.86
C ASP A 20 10.73 -11.93 -18.32
N ILE A 21 10.14 -11.14 -19.22
CA ILE A 21 8.81 -11.36 -19.81
C ILE A 21 8.84 -12.47 -20.87
N GLU A 22 9.92 -12.59 -21.62
CA GLU A 22 10.04 -13.57 -22.70
C GLU A 22 10.29 -14.99 -22.18
N ASP A 23 11.03 -15.14 -21.11
CA ASP A 23 11.22 -16.40 -20.40
C ASP A 23 9.91 -16.92 -19.76
N GLU A 24 9.05 -16.02 -19.30
CA GLU A 24 7.74 -16.37 -18.75
C GLU A 24 6.77 -16.89 -19.83
N LYS A 25 6.78 -16.29 -21.01
CA LYS A 25 5.96 -16.72 -22.16
C LYS A 25 6.30 -18.14 -22.63
N ASN A 26 7.58 -18.48 -22.63
CA ASN A 26 8.05 -19.80 -23.03
C ASN A 26 7.71 -20.90 -22.01
N THR A 27 7.69 -20.55 -20.73
CA THR A 27 7.31 -21.46 -19.64
C THR A 27 5.81 -21.74 -19.64
N ILE A 28 4.98 -20.71 -19.87
CA ILE A 28 3.50 -20.84 -19.95
C ILE A 28 3.09 -21.68 -21.17
N LYS A 29 3.79 -21.55 -22.30
CA LYS A 29 3.50 -22.34 -23.51
C LYS A 29 3.73 -23.83 -23.30
N LYS A 30 4.79 -24.19 -22.61
CA LYS A 30 5.13 -25.57 -22.25
C LYS A 30 4.14 -26.23 -21.29
N TYR A 31 3.54 -25.45 -20.39
CA TYR A 31 2.55 -25.93 -19.41
C TYR A 31 1.16 -26.15 -20.01
N ASN A 32 0.75 -25.31 -20.94
CA ASN A 32 -0.56 -25.44 -21.61
C ASN A 32 -0.66 -26.66 -22.53
N GLU A 33 0.46 -27.21 -22.98
CA GLU A 33 0.50 -28.39 -23.85
C GLU A 33 0.47 -29.72 -23.04
N GLN A 34 0.76 -29.70 -21.73
CA GLN A 34 0.83 -30.93 -20.91
C GLN A 34 -0.41 -31.21 -20.04
N ASP A 35 -1.35 -30.30 -19.88
CA ASP A 35 -2.33 -30.40 -18.79
C ASP A 35 -3.80 -30.24 -19.17
N ASN A 36 -4.27 -31.14 -20.06
CA ASN A 36 -5.72 -31.32 -20.26
C ASN A 36 -6.40 -32.11 -19.12
N SER A 37 -5.66 -32.68 -18.17
CA SER A 37 -6.19 -33.50 -17.07
C SER A 37 -6.44 -32.72 -15.77
N LEU A 38 -5.72 -31.62 -15.53
CA LEU A 38 -5.85 -30.78 -14.34
C LEU A 38 -7.02 -29.79 -14.38
N ASN A 39 -7.58 -29.51 -15.56
CA ASN A 39 -8.73 -28.62 -15.71
C ASN A 39 -10.03 -29.10 -15.06
N LEU A 40 -10.13 -30.36 -14.69
CA LEU A 40 -11.35 -30.94 -14.05
C LEU A 40 -11.34 -30.80 -12.54
N THR A 41 -10.18 -30.68 -11.89
CA THR A 41 -10.08 -30.63 -10.42
C THR A 41 -10.29 -29.22 -9.86
N PHE A 42 -10.03 -28.17 -10.63
CA PHE A 42 -10.20 -26.78 -10.19
C PHE A 42 -11.62 -26.21 -10.37
N LYS A 43 -12.49 -26.88 -11.12
CA LYS A 43 -13.88 -26.42 -11.34
C LYS A 43 -14.80 -26.59 -10.16
N ASN A 44 -14.47 -27.40 -9.18
CA ASN A 44 -15.32 -27.74 -8.03
C ASN A 44 -14.83 -27.28 -6.66
N MET A 45 -13.73 -26.51 -6.58
CA MET A 45 -13.35 -25.84 -5.34
C MET A 45 -14.02 -24.45 -5.27
N TYR A 46 -15.32 -24.44 -5.03
CA TYR A 46 -16.02 -23.27 -4.50
C TYR A 46 -15.61 -23.13 -3.04
N PHE A 47 -14.72 -22.19 -2.75
CA PHE A 47 -14.45 -21.76 -1.38
C PHE A 47 -15.52 -20.74 -0.97
N PRO A 48 -16.34 -20.99 0.06
CA PRO A 48 -17.46 -20.13 0.43
C PRO A 48 -17.05 -18.83 1.14
N ILE A 49 -15.75 -18.48 1.18
CA ILE A 49 -15.23 -17.38 1.99
C ILE A 49 -15.40 -16.00 1.33
N PHE A 50 -15.60 -15.95 0.02
CA PHE A 50 -15.70 -14.68 -0.71
C PHE A 50 -16.96 -14.61 -1.56
N GLN A 51 -17.96 -13.88 -1.10
CA GLN A 51 -18.96 -13.34 -1.99
C GLN A 51 -18.42 -12.09 -2.65
N TYR A 52 -18.18 -12.18 -3.97
CA TYR A 52 -17.75 -11.05 -4.78
C TYR A 52 -18.94 -10.14 -5.05
N GLU A 53 -18.96 -8.95 -4.49
CA GLU A 53 -19.51 -7.81 -5.21
C GLU A 53 -18.32 -7.01 -5.76
N ARG A 54 -18.03 -7.20 -7.03
CA ARG A 54 -17.11 -6.34 -7.75
C ARG A 54 -17.79 -5.01 -7.94
N ILE A 55 -17.60 -4.09 -7.02
CA ILE A 55 -17.92 -2.69 -7.26
C ILE A 55 -16.81 -2.19 -8.19
N ARG A 56 -17.01 -2.37 -9.48
CA ARG A 56 -16.24 -1.67 -10.48
C ARG A 56 -16.65 -0.22 -10.37
N LEU A 57 -15.82 0.60 -9.75
CA LEU A 57 -16.01 2.05 -9.71
C LEU A 57 -15.87 2.55 -11.16
N GLN A 58 -16.96 2.45 -11.91
CA GLN A 58 -17.02 2.93 -13.30
C GLN A 58 -17.16 4.44 -13.26
N ASN A 59 -16.20 5.13 -13.85
CA ASN A 59 -16.52 6.37 -14.53
C ASN A 59 -17.45 6.03 -15.72
N SER A 60 -18.52 6.77 -15.87
CA SER A 60 -19.53 6.63 -16.92
C SER A 60 -18.97 6.95 -18.33
N GLY A 61 -17.99 6.16 -18.78
CA GLY A 61 -17.40 6.31 -20.10
C GLY A 61 -16.55 5.11 -20.48
N ASN A 62 -16.72 4.62 -21.72
CA ASN A 62 -15.97 3.50 -22.29
C ASN A 62 -14.52 3.85 -22.71
N GLY A 63 -13.89 4.84 -22.07
CA GLY A 63 -12.51 5.27 -22.34
C GLY A 63 -11.53 4.83 -21.24
N PRO A 64 -10.22 4.95 -21.49
CA PRO A 64 -9.19 4.78 -20.46
C PRO A 64 -9.50 5.71 -19.30
N LEU A 65 -9.27 5.24 -18.06
CA LEU A 65 -9.48 6.06 -16.89
C LEU A 65 -8.56 7.30 -17.02
N PRO A 66 -9.11 8.52 -17.02
CA PRO A 66 -8.35 9.73 -17.35
C PRO A 66 -7.34 10.12 -16.28
N TYR A 67 -7.24 9.34 -15.21
CA TYR A 67 -6.48 9.69 -14.01
C TYR A 67 -5.14 8.97 -13.86
N GLY A 68 -4.79 8.05 -14.75
CA GLY A 68 -3.58 7.25 -14.65
C GLY A 68 -3.69 6.15 -13.58
N GLU A 69 -2.56 5.73 -13.05
CA GLU A 69 -2.43 4.63 -12.07
C GLU A 69 -2.94 5.04 -10.69
N CYS A 70 -3.59 4.11 -9.96
CA CYS A 70 -4.05 4.33 -8.60
C CYS A 70 -2.96 3.90 -7.61
N PHE A 71 -2.19 4.86 -7.08
CA PHE A 71 -1.04 4.59 -6.22
C PHE A 71 -1.40 4.41 -4.75
N THR A 72 -2.48 5.04 -4.28
CA THR A 72 -2.88 4.94 -2.89
C THR A 72 -4.38 4.86 -2.75
N THR A 73 -4.83 4.05 -1.80
CA THR A 73 -6.24 3.92 -1.41
C THR A 73 -6.36 4.00 0.10
N ALA A 74 -7.43 4.60 0.58
CA ALA A 74 -7.75 4.66 2.00
C ALA A 74 -9.26 4.51 2.22
N LEU A 75 -9.65 3.50 2.98
CA LEU A 75 -11.00 3.31 3.47
C LEU A 75 -11.20 4.12 4.75
N ASN A 76 -12.35 4.77 4.91
CA ASN A 76 -12.69 5.38 6.19
C ASN A 76 -13.17 4.30 7.18
N GLU A 77 -13.05 4.57 8.49
CA GLU A 77 -13.38 3.63 9.57
C GLU A 77 -14.82 3.07 9.48
N ASN A 78 -15.76 3.87 8.99
CA ASN A 78 -17.15 3.46 8.87
C ASN A 78 -17.45 2.61 7.61
N ALA A 79 -16.45 2.32 6.78
CA ALA A 79 -16.60 1.57 5.52
C ALA A 79 -17.61 2.22 4.54
N THR A 80 -17.76 3.54 4.56
CA THR A 80 -18.74 4.28 3.73
C THR A 80 -18.09 5.02 2.57
N LEU A 81 -16.81 5.38 2.70
CA LEU A 81 -16.06 6.15 1.72
C LEU A 81 -14.72 5.48 1.40
N LEU A 82 -14.33 5.56 0.13
CA LEU A 82 -13.01 5.17 -0.34
C LEU A 82 -12.35 6.37 -1.03
N ALA A 83 -11.19 6.79 -0.54
CA ALA A 83 -10.34 7.76 -1.20
C ALA A 83 -9.29 7.04 -2.06
N CYS A 84 -9.10 7.52 -3.29
CA CYS A 84 -8.12 7.02 -4.26
C CYS A 84 -7.24 8.16 -4.74
N GLY A 85 -5.92 7.99 -4.67
CA GLY A 85 -4.94 8.93 -5.17
C GLY A 85 -4.23 8.40 -6.41
N TYR A 86 -4.06 9.27 -7.39
CA TYR A 86 -3.62 8.89 -8.73
C TYR A 86 -2.27 9.50 -9.13
N SER A 87 -1.64 8.87 -10.11
CA SER A 87 -0.33 9.27 -10.65
C SER A 87 -0.33 10.67 -11.28
N ASN A 88 -1.48 11.18 -11.71
CA ASN A 88 -1.63 12.53 -12.29
C ASN A 88 -2.04 13.62 -11.28
N GLY A 89 -1.92 13.33 -9.98
CA GLY A 89 -2.17 14.30 -8.91
C GLY A 89 -3.63 14.53 -8.53
N HIS A 90 -4.55 13.70 -9.06
CA HIS A 90 -5.96 13.75 -8.68
C HIS A 90 -6.26 12.84 -7.49
N VAL A 91 -7.26 13.26 -6.72
CA VAL A 91 -7.90 12.44 -5.69
C VAL A 91 -9.38 12.29 -6.02
N ASN A 92 -9.88 11.07 -5.98
CA ASN A 92 -11.29 10.76 -6.13
C ASN A 92 -11.80 10.11 -4.84
N ILE A 93 -12.94 10.57 -4.34
CA ILE A 93 -13.62 10.01 -3.17
C ILE A 93 -14.93 9.38 -3.62
N PHE A 94 -15.03 8.08 -3.43
CA PHE A 94 -16.18 7.27 -3.81
C PHE A 94 -17.05 6.97 -2.60
N SER A 95 -18.37 7.11 -2.75
CA SER A 95 -19.33 6.57 -1.77
C SER A 95 -19.50 5.06 -2.01
N LEU A 96 -19.41 4.27 -0.94
CA LEU A 96 -19.62 2.82 -0.97
C LEU A 96 -21.07 2.43 -0.64
N THR A 97 -21.84 3.35 -0.07
CA THR A 97 -23.23 3.14 0.36
C THR A 97 -24.25 3.73 -0.60
N GLU A 98 -23.86 4.75 -1.35
CA GLU A 98 -24.75 5.48 -2.24
C GLU A 98 -24.21 5.51 -3.67
N LYS A 99 -25.09 5.34 -4.64
CA LYS A 99 -24.74 5.51 -6.07
C LYS A 99 -24.70 7.02 -6.39
N LYS A 100 -23.58 7.65 -6.06
CA LYS A 100 -23.29 9.05 -6.39
C LYS A 100 -22.01 9.13 -7.21
N ASP A 101 -21.88 10.15 -8.02
CA ASP A 101 -20.65 10.46 -8.69
C ASP A 101 -19.54 10.75 -7.66
N PRO A 102 -18.31 10.30 -7.90
CA PRO A 102 -17.21 10.54 -6.99
C PRO A 102 -16.88 12.03 -6.92
N ILE A 103 -16.51 12.48 -5.74
CA ILE A 103 -15.95 13.80 -5.53
C ILE A 103 -14.53 13.79 -6.06
N LYS A 104 -14.21 14.69 -6.99
CA LYS A 104 -12.94 14.74 -7.72
C LYS A 104 -12.29 16.10 -7.54
N PHE A 105 -11.02 16.10 -7.18
CA PHE A 105 -10.22 17.32 -7.10
C PHE A 105 -8.77 17.05 -7.42
N LYS A 106 -8.08 18.08 -7.87
CA LYS A 106 -6.66 18.06 -8.18
C LYS A 106 -5.89 18.63 -7.00
N VAL A 107 -4.92 17.86 -6.52
CA VAL A 107 -4.06 18.25 -5.39
C VAL A 107 -2.74 18.83 -5.90
N SER A 108 -2.14 18.20 -6.90
CA SER A 108 -0.82 18.51 -7.43
C SER A 108 -0.76 18.18 -8.93
N ASP A 109 0.31 18.58 -9.60
CA ASP A 109 0.69 18.07 -10.93
C ASP A 109 1.50 16.77 -10.86
N TYR A 110 1.87 16.35 -9.65
CA TYR A 110 2.68 15.17 -9.37
C TYR A 110 1.84 14.06 -8.72
N PRO A 111 2.35 12.82 -8.71
CA PRO A 111 1.64 11.68 -8.16
C PRO A 111 1.22 11.87 -6.70
N ILE A 112 0.02 11.39 -6.38
CA ILE A 112 -0.45 11.25 -5.00
C ILE A 112 0.08 9.93 -4.45
N THR A 113 0.91 10.02 -3.43
CA THR A 113 1.65 8.88 -2.89
C THR A 113 1.02 8.28 -1.65
N SER A 114 0.31 9.08 -0.85
CA SER A 114 -0.29 8.62 0.40
C SER A 114 -1.53 9.42 0.75
N ILE A 115 -2.56 8.73 1.25
CA ILE A 115 -3.80 9.33 1.76
C ILE A 115 -4.15 8.67 3.09
N LYS A 116 -4.59 9.47 4.08
CA LYS A 116 -5.14 8.99 5.35
C LYS A 116 -6.37 9.78 5.75
N TRP A 117 -7.33 9.09 6.35
CA TRP A 117 -8.50 9.71 6.95
C TRP A 117 -8.19 10.21 8.36
N ASN A 118 -8.72 11.38 8.70
CA ASN A 118 -8.78 11.83 10.09
C ASN A 118 -10.07 11.26 10.71
N GLU A 119 -9.99 10.16 11.43
CA GLU A 119 -11.19 9.48 11.94
C GLU A 119 -11.84 10.20 13.13
N LYS A 120 -11.12 11.15 13.76
CA LYS A 120 -11.71 12.06 14.74
C LYS A 120 -12.59 13.11 14.04
N ASN A 121 -12.12 13.64 12.92
CA ASN A 121 -12.90 14.51 12.04
C ASN A 121 -13.13 13.80 10.70
N LYS A 122 -14.18 12.98 10.66
CA LYS A 122 -14.51 12.03 9.58
C LYS A 122 -14.69 12.65 8.18
N VAL A 123 -14.62 13.96 8.07
CA VAL A 123 -14.71 14.68 6.79
C VAL A 123 -13.38 15.22 6.30
N ILE A 124 -12.28 14.99 7.04
CA ILE A 124 -10.94 15.46 6.67
C ILE A 124 -10.08 14.29 6.21
N ILE A 125 -9.34 14.50 5.13
CA ILE A 125 -8.26 13.63 4.71
C ILE A 125 -6.95 14.43 4.63
N ILE A 126 -5.83 13.76 4.93
CA ILE A 126 -4.49 14.24 4.64
C ILE A 126 -3.96 13.54 3.40
N VAL A 127 -3.33 14.31 2.54
CA VAL A 127 -2.82 13.85 1.24
C VAL A 127 -1.36 14.25 1.11
N GLY A 128 -0.50 13.30 0.82
CA GLY A 128 0.90 13.51 0.47
C GLY A 128 1.12 13.36 -1.03
N ALA A 129 1.90 14.26 -1.63
CA ALA A 129 2.21 14.25 -3.05
C ALA A 129 3.73 14.24 -3.31
N ALA A 130 4.12 13.75 -4.48
CA ALA A 130 5.52 13.60 -4.85
C ALA A 130 6.27 14.93 -5.08
N ASP A 131 5.56 16.05 -5.15
CA ASP A 131 6.15 17.41 -5.20
C ASP A 131 6.57 17.96 -3.83
N GLY A 132 6.36 17.20 -2.75
CA GLY A 132 6.62 17.64 -1.38
C GLY A 132 5.42 18.31 -0.71
N THR A 133 4.27 18.38 -1.39
CA THR A 133 3.04 18.92 -0.81
C THR A 133 2.41 17.94 0.17
N VAL A 134 2.08 18.41 1.36
CA VAL A 134 1.21 17.75 2.35
C VAL A 134 -0.01 18.64 2.56
N SER A 135 -1.19 18.13 2.27
CA SER A 135 -2.40 18.95 2.25
C SER A 135 -3.58 18.28 2.92
N HIS A 136 -4.40 19.10 3.58
CA HIS A 136 -5.62 18.68 4.24
C HIS A 136 -6.83 19.12 3.42
N TRP A 137 -7.74 18.20 3.17
CA TRP A 137 -8.89 18.41 2.30
C TRP A 137 -10.18 18.00 2.99
N HIS A 138 -11.22 18.77 2.73
CA HIS A 138 -12.57 18.42 3.16
C HIS A 138 -13.16 17.41 2.16
N ALA A 139 -13.27 16.16 2.57
CA ALA A 139 -13.57 15.02 1.70
C ALA A 139 -14.93 15.13 0.98
N SER A 140 -15.95 15.68 1.64
CA SER A 140 -17.29 15.77 1.03
C SER A 140 -17.49 16.97 0.09
N SER A 141 -16.59 17.96 0.09
CA SER A 141 -16.67 19.12 -0.80
C SER A 141 -15.49 19.25 -1.76
N GLY A 142 -14.42 18.48 -1.57
CA GLY A 142 -13.19 18.61 -2.35
C GLY A 142 -12.49 19.95 -2.17
N LYS A 143 -12.69 20.65 -1.03
CA LYS A 143 -12.08 21.95 -0.77
C LYS A 143 -10.78 21.77 0.02
N LEU A 144 -9.74 22.49 -0.40
CA LEU A 144 -8.48 22.59 0.34
C LEU A 144 -8.72 23.31 1.66
N ILE A 145 -8.24 22.75 2.76
CA ILE A 145 -8.27 23.34 4.11
C ILE A 145 -6.93 23.97 4.43
N HIS A 146 -5.85 23.21 4.24
CA HIS A 146 -4.48 23.67 4.53
C HIS A 146 -3.47 22.92 3.64
N SER A 147 -2.35 23.57 3.35
CA SER A 147 -1.25 22.98 2.59
C SER A 147 0.10 23.37 3.19
N ILE A 148 0.98 22.41 3.30
CA ILE A 148 2.36 22.54 3.75
C ILE A 148 3.25 22.12 2.58
N GLN A 149 4.32 22.87 2.31
CA GLN A 149 5.33 22.50 1.33
C GLN A 149 6.62 22.07 2.03
N GLU A 150 7.00 20.82 1.86
CA GLU A 150 8.29 20.32 2.29
C GLU A 150 9.31 20.52 1.16
N GLU A 151 10.12 21.57 1.27
CA GLU A 151 11.12 21.92 0.27
C GLU A 151 12.12 20.80 0.02
N LYS A 152 12.38 20.50 -1.27
CA LYS A 152 13.36 19.48 -1.70
C LYS A 152 13.04 18.07 -1.24
N ASN A 153 11.79 17.79 -0.91
CA ASN A 153 11.32 16.47 -0.57
C ASN A 153 10.27 15.99 -1.58
N SER A 154 10.13 14.69 -1.71
CA SER A 154 8.98 14.02 -2.32
C SER A 154 8.33 13.22 -1.22
N ILE A 155 7.08 13.52 -0.88
CA ILE A 155 6.38 12.78 0.17
C ILE A 155 6.08 11.38 -0.36
N ASN A 156 6.47 10.35 0.36
CA ASN A 156 6.14 8.96 0.03
C ASN A 156 5.05 8.41 0.95
N CYS A 157 5.00 8.87 2.18
CA CYS A 157 4.05 8.37 3.18
C CYS A 157 3.67 9.43 4.19
N VAL A 158 2.44 9.33 4.67
CA VAL A 158 1.88 10.11 5.78
C VAL A 158 1.11 9.17 6.71
N ASP A 159 1.07 9.49 8.00
CA ASP A 159 0.24 8.77 8.97
C ASP A 159 -0.20 9.67 10.11
N TYR A 160 -1.33 9.34 10.76
CA TYR A 160 -1.83 10.03 11.94
C TYR A 160 -1.48 9.29 13.22
N SER A 161 -1.26 10.05 14.30
CA SER A 161 -1.24 9.48 15.64
C SER A 161 -2.61 8.91 15.99
N PHE A 162 -2.64 7.95 16.91
CA PHE A 162 -3.89 7.30 17.37
C PHE A 162 -4.93 8.31 17.91
N ASP A 163 -4.47 9.38 18.54
CA ASP A 163 -5.35 10.43 19.09
C ASP A 163 -5.67 11.57 18.09
N TYR A 164 -5.11 11.49 16.87
CA TYR A 164 -5.28 12.48 15.81
C TYR A 164 -4.84 13.90 16.19
N LYS A 165 -3.91 14.04 17.14
CA LYS A 165 -3.33 15.34 17.50
C LYS A 165 -2.08 15.67 16.72
N THR A 166 -1.40 14.66 16.20
CA THR A 166 -0.21 14.81 15.40
C THR A 166 -0.28 13.95 14.14
N PHE A 167 0.47 14.34 13.14
CA PHE A 167 0.72 13.51 11.96
C PHE A 167 2.21 13.51 11.62
N ILE A 168 2.62 12.49 10.89
CA ILE A 168 4.00 12.30 10.44
C ILE A 168 4.06 12.20 8.94
N THR A 169 5.18 12.65 8.39
CA THR A 169 5.53 12.52 6.98
C THR A 169 6.92 11.95 6.82
N ALA A 170 7.17 11.27 5.72
CA ALA A 170 8.51 10.88 5.32
C ALA A 170 8.60 10.72 3.79
N GLY A 171 9.83 10.79 3.27
CA GLY A 171 10.01 10.77 1.83
C GLY A 171 11.44 10.60 1.37
N ASN A 172 11.74 11.25 0.25
CA ASN A 172 13.02 11.10 -0.44
C ASN A 172 14.21 11.76 0.26
N ASP A 173 13.96 12.73 1.12
CA ASP A 173 15.00 13.45 1.86
C ASP A 173 15.48 12.75 3.13
N ILE A 174 15.04 11.47 3.32
CA ILE A 174 15.44 10.59 4.43
C ILE A 174 15.07 11.13 5.84
N THR A 175 14.18 12.10 5.91
CA THR A 175 13.77 12.75 7.16
C THR A 175 12.35 12.35 7.51
N VAL A 176 12.12 11.93 8.75
CA VAL A 176 10.78 11.81 9.32
C VAL A 176 10.43 13.10 10.03
N ARG A 177 9.28 13.70 9.69
CA ARG A 177 8.80 14.95 10.29
C ARG A 177 7.55 14.71 11.10
N LEU A 178 7.47 15.36 12.22
CA LEU A 178 6.33 15.37 13.14
C LEU A 178 5.65 16.74 13.09
N TYR A 179 4.36 16.75 12.92
CA TYR A 179 3.52 17.94 12.84
C TYR A 179 2.41 17.93 13.88
N ASP A 180 2.05 19.11 14.35
CA ASP A 180 0.82 19.34 15.12
C ASP A 180 -0.38 19.37 14.17
N GLU A 181 -1.45 18.61 14.48
CA GLU A 181 -2.62 18.55 13.59
C GLU A 181 -3.50 19.81 13.72
N ASP A 182 -3.60 20.42 14.88
CA ASP A 182 -4.45 21.60 15.08
C ASP A 182 -3.77 22.86 14.51
N MET A 183 -2.49 23.03 14.81
CA MET A 183 -1.69 24.21 14.39
C MET A 183 -1.13 24.07 12.97
N LYS A 184 -1.07 22.85 12.41
CA LYS A 184 -0.46 22.54 11.11
C LYS A 184 1.01 22.97 11.00
N THR A 185 1.72 22.98 12.12
CA THR A 185 3.12 23.38 12.22
C THR A 185 4.02 22.19 12.49
N GLU A 186 5.23 22.25 11.96
CA GLU A 186 6.27 21.25 12.24
C GLU A 186 6.71 21.35 13.71
N ILE A 187 6.56 20.24 14.45
CA ILE A 187 7.03 20.11 15.84
C ILE A 187 8.50 19.70 15.86
N ALA A 188 8.87 18.72 15.03
CA ALA A 188 10.21 18.13 15.05
C ALA A 188 10.59 17.45 13.74
N LYS A 189 11.91 17.40 13.52
CA LYS A 189 12.55 16.56 12.49
C LYS A 189 13.36 15.46 13.15
N MET A 190 13.04 14.23 12.85
CA MET A 190 13.81 13.08 13.30
C MET A 190 14.94 12.81 12.33
N LYS A 191 15.94 13.71 12.39
CA LYS A 191 17.17 13.65 11.61
C LYS A 191 18.33 13.59 12.57
N PRO A 192 19.18 12.55 12.52
CA PRO A 192 20.31 12.49 13.44
C PRO A 192 21.27 13.64 13.18
N TYR A 193 21.69 14.29 14.26
CA TYR A 193 22.69 15.36 14.20
C TYR A 193 24.13 14.82 14.13
N LEU A 194 24.33 13.58 14.59
CA LEU A 194 25.64 12.96 14.69
C LEU A 194 25.75 11.75 13.75
N PHE A 195 26.91 11.54 13.16
CA PHE A 195 27.17 10.47 12.21
C PHE A 195 27.12 9.05 12.84
N ASP A 196 27.22 8.95 14.15
CA ASP A 196 27.22 7.72 14.94
C ASP A 196 25.82 7.24 15.33
N GLN A 197 24.77 8.00 15.01
CA GLN A 197 23.40 7.60 15.32
C GLN A 197 22.76 6.82 14.16
N PRO A 198 21.97 5.78 14.46
CA PRO A 198 21.19 5.09 13.44
C PRO A 198 20.31 6.08 12.67
N ARG A 199 20.27 5.93 11.35
CA ARG A 199 19.49 6.77 10.46
C ARG A 199 19.21 6.06 9.16
N HIS A 200 18.17 6.50 8.47
CA HIS A 200 17.99 6.11 7.07
C HIS A 200 19.11 6.72 6.20
N SER A 201 19.64 5.90 5.30
CA SER A 201 20.60 6.31 4.27
C SER A 201 20.00 6.29 2.86
N GLY A 202 18.76 5.82 2.73
CA GLY A 202 17.97 5.78 1.51
C GLY A 202 16.56 6.33 1.74
N ARG A 203 15.82 6.49 0.64
CA ARG A 203 14.44 6.99 0.66
C ARG A 203 13.56 6.20 1.61
N ILE A 204 12.71 6.90 2.37
CA ILE A 204 11.72 6.29 3.25
C ILE A 204 10.41 6.15 2.45
N PHE A 205 9.86 4.94 2.40
CA PHE A 205 8.63 4.68 1.68
C PHE A 205 7.44 4.38 2.59
N CYS A 206 7.69 3.99 3.83
CA CYS A 206 6.65 3.73 4.81
C CYS A 206 7.02 4.34 6.15
N VAL A 207 6.09 5.08 6.75
CA VAL A 207 6.15 5.54 8.13
C VAL A 207 4.79 5.35 8.79
N LYS A 208 4.77 4.85 10.02
CA LYS A 208 3.53 4.62 10.77
C LYS A 208 3.72 4.83 12.25
N TYR A 209 2.63 5.23 12.90
CA TYR A 209 2.53 5.14 14.34
C TYR A 209 2.31 3.70 14.79
N PHE A 210 2.77 3.38 15.98
CA PHE A 210 2.34 2.16 16.66
C PHE A 210 0.83 2.21 16.93
N PRO A 211 0.12 1.09 16.76
CA PRO A 211 -1.28 1.01 17.14
C PRO A 211 -1.49 1.36 18.61
N ASN A 212 -2.42 2.28 18.90
CA ASN A 212 -2.75 2.74 20.26
C ASN A 212 -1.60 3.41 21.02
N ASP A 213 -0.55 3.87 20.33
CA ASP A 213 0.57 4.61 20.94
C ASP A 213 0.84 5.88 20.13
N THR A 214 0.98 7.00 20.82
CA THR A 214 1.29 8.31 20.23
C THR A 214 2.77 8.65 20.29
N SER A 215 3.53 7.85 21.03
CA SER A 215 4.95 8.15 21.32
C SER A 215 5.93 7.35 20.48
N THR A 216 5.48 6.30 19.81
CA THR A 216 6.36 5.42 19.05
C THR A 216 5.92 5.37 17.58
N ILE A 217 6.88 5.51 16.69
CA ILE A 217 6.68 5.34 15.25
C ILE A 217 7.72 4.38 14.68
N TYR A 218 7.43 3.81 13.52
CA TYR A 218 8.37 3.01 12.76
C TYR A 218 8.36 3.42 11.30
N SER A 219 9.51 3.28 10.66
CA SER A 219 9.69 3.59 9.24
C SER A 219 10.51 2.53 8.54
N GLY A 220 10.35 2.43 7.23
CA GLY A 220 11.14 1.56 6.37
C GLY A 220 11.42 2.19 5.01
N GLY A 221 12.57 1.85 4.44
CA GLY A 221 13.03 2.45 3.21
C GLY A 221 13.94 1.55 2.37
N TRP A 222 14.53 2.15 1.35
CA TRP A 222 15.43 1.47 0.40
C TRP A 222 16.81 1.14 0.96
N ASP A 223 17.13 1.65 2.14
CA ASP A 223 18.38 1.38 2.82
C ASP A 223 18.40 0.03 3.56
N ARG A 224 17.38 -0.78 3.38
CA ARG A 224 17.22 -2.11 4.00
C ARG A 224 17.19 -2.03 5.52
N THR A 225 16.66 -0.93 6.06
CA THR A 225 16.46 -0.77 7.51
C THR A 225 15.02 -0.45 7.85
N ILE A 226 14.57 -0.97 9.00
CA ILE A 226 13.37 -0.52 9.68
C ILE A 226 13.83 0.18 10.95
N GLN A 227 13.47 1.46 11.08
CA GLN A 227 13.86 2.29 12.22
C GLN A 227 12.64 2.48 13.14
N PHE A 228 12.89 2.45 14.45
CA PHE A 228 11.88 2.76 15.47
C PHE A 228 12.29 4.06 16.16
N TYR A 229 11.34 4.98 16.35
CA TYR A 229 11.60 6.30 16.93
C TYR A 229 10.71 6.54 18.15
N ASP A 230 11.23 7.25 19.12
CA ASP A 230 10.46 7.87 20.19
C ASP A 230 10.18 9.33 19.80
N THR A 231 8.90 9.69 19.62
CA THR A 231 8.47 11.02 19.17
C THR A 231 8.74 12.11 20.19
N ARG A 232 8.87 11.76 21.48
CA ARG A 232 9.15 12.71 22.57
C ARG A 232 10.61 13.15 22.60
N SER A 233 11.51 12.19 22.36
CA SER A 233 12.96 12.45 22.30
C SER A 233 13.44 12.76 20.88
N CYS A 234 12.61 12.49 19.86
CA CYS A 234 12.92 12.59 18.44
C CYS A 234 14.16 11.78 18.03
N LYS A 235 14.39 10.65 18.70
CA LYS A 235 15.54 9.78 18.46
C LYS A 235 15.12 8.40 18.02
N VAL A 236 16.02 7.76 17.26
CA VAL A 236 15.91 6.32 16.95
C VAL A 236 16.12 5.54 18.25
N SER A 237 15.17 4.69 18.60
CA SER A 237 15.24 3.80 19.76
C SER A 237 15.82 2.44 19.39
N ASN A 238 15.44 1.91 18.22
CA ASN A 238 15.86 0.59 17.74
C ASN A 238 15.93 0.58 16.21
N SER A 239 16.62 -0.43 15.67
CA SER A 239 16.74 -0.64 14.24
C SER A 239 16.78 -2.13 13.90
N ILE A 240 16.12 -2.51 12.81
CA ILE A 240 16.19 -3.84 12.19
C ILE A 240 16.87 -3.66 10.83
N TYR A 241 17.83 -4.53 10.51
CA TYR A 241 18.40 -4.64 9.16
C TYR A 241 17.76 -5.84 8.45
N GLY A 242 17.28 -5.64 7.25
CA GLY A 242 16.67 -6.73 6.47
C GLY A 242 16.00 -6.27 5.18
N PRO A 243 14.68 -5.98 5.19
CA PRO A 243 13.93 -5.78 3.97
C PRO A 243 14.20 -4.42 3.32
N GLU A 244 14.31 -4.41 2.00
CA GLU A 244 14.24 -3.21 1.17
C GLU A 244 12.77 -2.85 0.96
N ILE A 245 12.31 -1.77 1.59
CA ILE A 245 10.92 -1.36 1.56
C ILE A 245 10.66 -0.38 0.41
N CYS A 246 9.64 -0.69 -0.41
CA CYS A 246 9.17 0.17 -1.49
C CYS A 246 7.64 0.23 -1.46
N GLY A 247 7.08 1.33 -0.95
CA GLY A 247 5.64 1.51 -0.78
C GLY A 247 5.16 1.26 0.66
N ASP A 248 3.85 1.11 0.85
CA ASP A 248 3.22 0.89 2.16
C ASP A 248 3.33 -0.59 2.60
N ALA A 249 4.57 -1.09 2.64
CA ALA A 249 4.90 -2.50 2.81
C ALA A 249 5.35 -2.86 4.24
N LEU A 250 4.90 -2.10 5.24
CA LEU A 250 5.05 -2.44 6.66
C LEU A 250 3.68 -2.37 7.34
N ASP A 251 3.37 -3.32 8.20
CA ASP A 251 2.22 -3.24 9.11
C ASP A 251 2.48 -3.99 10.41
N LEU A 252 1.88 -3.48 11.50
CA LEU A 252 2.11 -4.00 12.85
C LEU A 252 0.81 -4.51 13.46
N ASN A 253 0.84 -5.72 13.99
CA ASN A 253 -0.22 -6.29 14.79
C ASN A 253 0.31 -6.84 16.10
N GLY A 254 -0.04 -6.21 17.22
CA GLY A 254 0.53 -6.54 18.54
C GLY A 254 2.05 -6.41 18.51
N ASN A 255 2.75 -7.52 18.70
CA ASN A 255 4.21 -7.56 18.70
C ASN A 255 4.81 -8.09 17.37
N ILE A 256 3.97 -8.36 16.39
CA ILE A 256 4.40 -8.92 15.11
C ILE A 256 4.36 -7.81 14.06
N LEU A 257 5.52 -7.45 13.53
CA LEU A 257 5.68 -6.57 12.39
C LEU A 257 5.80 -7.42 11.13
N ALA A 258 4.94 -7.17 10.15
CA ALA A 258 5.08 -7.74 8.81
C ALA A 258 5.78 -6.75 7.89
N SER A 259 6.70 -7.25 7.08
CA SER A 259 7.38 -6.47 6.05
C SER A 259 7.29 -7.16 4.69
N GLY A 260 7.07 -6.34 3.65
CA GLY A 260 7.14 -6.75 2.27
C GLY A 260 8.37 -6.15 1.60
N ALA A 261 9.22 -6.98 0.99
CA ALA A 261 10.46 -6.54 0.39
C ALA A 261 10.36 -6.32 -1.12
N TRP A 262 11.06 -5.32 -1.62
CA TRP A 262 11.35 -5.11 -3.03
C TRP A 262 12.54 -6.00 -3.44
N SER A 263 12.34 -7.30 -3.37
CA SER A 263 13.37 -8.31 -3.59
C SER A 263 12.76 -9.59 -4.13
N THR A 264 13.56 -10.39 -4.82
CA THR A 264 13.17 -11.72 -5.29
C THR A 264 13.32 -12.81 -4.22
N GLN A 265 13.95 -12.48 -3.10
CA GLN A 265 14.18 -13.39 -1.98
C GLN A 265 13.65 -12.77 -0.69
N GLU A 266 13.16 -13.60 0.22
CA GLU A 266 12.67 -13.18 1.55
C GLU A 266 11.64 -12.05 1.48
N GLN A 267 10.70 -12.18 0.55
CA GLN A 267 9.78 -11.12 0.16
C GLN A 267 8.81 -10.72 1.26
N ILE A 268 8.40 -11.67 2.11
CA ILE A 268 7.49 -11.44 3.22
C ILE A 268 8.15 -11.96 4.48
N GLN A 269 8.46 -11.06 5.39
CA GLN A 269 9.11 -11.39 6.66
C GLN A 269 8.24 -10.94 7.83
N LEU A 270 8.23 -11.76 8.88
CA LEU A 270 7.58 -11.44 10.15
C LEU A 270 8.65 -11.27 11.23
N TRP A 271 8.52 -10.21 11.99
CA TRP A 271 9.49 -9.79 12.99
C TRP A 271 8.83 -9.67 14.37
N ASP A 272 9.48 -10.16 15.40
CA ASP A 272 9.10 -9.84 16.79
C ASP A 272 9.78 -8.53 17.20
N ILE A 273 8.97 -7.48 17.37
CA ILE A 273 9.48 -6.13 17.72
C ILE A 273 10.10 -6.04 19.11
N ARG A 274 9.84 -7.00 20.01
CA ARG A 274 10.43 -7.05 21.36
C ARG A 274 11.87 -7.56 21.31
N THR A 275 12.15 -8.51 20.43
CA THR A 275 13.46 -9.12 20.26
C THR A 275 14.23 -8.60 19.07
N LEU A 276 13.54 -7.86 18.17
CA LEU A 276 14.04 -7.33 16.89
C LEU A 276 14.56 -8.45 15.96
N LYS A 277 14.03 -9.66 16.10
CA LYS A 277 14.44 -10.83 15.30
C LYS A 277 13.35 -11.23 14.31
N CYS A 278 13.80 -11.71 13.16
CA CYS A 278 12.91 -12.36 12.21
C CYS A 278 12.36 -13.65 12.80
N ILE A 279 11.03 -13.77 12.87
CA ILE A 279 10.33 -14.97 13.34
C ILE A 279 10.33 -16.02 12.23
N CYS A 280 9.94 -15.59 11.03
CA CYS A 280 9.88 -16.46 9.85
C CYS A 280 9.83 -15.64 8.55
N ASN A 281 10.24 -16.32 7.48
CA ASN A 281 9.98 -15.89 6.10
C ASN A 281 8.72 -16.60 5.63
N VAL A 282 7.66 -15.86 5.32
CA VAL A 282 6.44 -16.42 4.74
C VAL A 282 6.73 -16.74 3.29
N LYS A 283 6.70 -18.03 2.95
CA LYS A 283 6.96 -18.47 1.59
C LYS A 283 5.74 -18.24 0.73
N TRP A 284 5.93 -17.62 -0.41
CA TRP A 284 4.99 -17.68 -1.50
C TRP A 284 4.93 -19.14 -1.97
N GLU A 285 3.77 -19.79 -1.92
CA GLU A 285 3.70 -21.20 -2.35
C GLU A 285 4.09 -21.30 -3.82
N ASN A 286 5.13 -22.11 -4.05
CA ASN A 286 5.70 -22.38 -5.36
C ASN A 286 4.76 -23.28 -6.17
N ASN A 287 3.87 -22.68 -6.90
CA ASN A 287 3.61 -23.22 -8.22
C ASN A 287 4.63 -22.53 -9.13
N ASP A 288 5.51 -23.27 -9.80
CA ASP A 288 6.57 -22.78 -10.70
C ASP A 288 6.11 -21.83 -11.83
N VAL A 289 4.81 -21.57 -11.88
CA VAL A 289 4.11 -20.68 -12.84
C VAL A 289 4.18 -19.21 -12.43
N TYR A 290 4.43 -18.88 -11.15
CA TYR A 290 4.43 -17.50 -10.69
C TYR A 290 5.79 -17.14 -10.10
N LYS A 291 6.52 -16.27 -10.82
CA LYS A 291 7.74 -15.66 -10.31
C LYS A 291 7.44 -14.87 -9.03
N PRO A 292 8.42 -14.80 -8.12
CA PRO A 292 8.34 -13.94 -6.96
C PRO A 292 7.92 -12.52 -7.36
N THR A 293 7.01 -11.94 -6.60
CA THR A 293 6.57 -10.58 -6.82
C THR A 293 7.36 -9.59 -5.96
N TYR A 294 7.59 -8.39 -6.47
CA TYR A 294 8.08 -7.28 -5.68
C TYR A 294 6.91 -6.69 -4.90
N ILE A 295 7.04 -6.60 -3.58
CA ILE A 295 5.94 -6.22 -2.69
C ILE A 295 5.86 -4.70 -2.56
N TYR A 296 4.65 -4.13 -2.77
CA TYR A 296 4.35 -2.73 -2.55
C TYR A 296 3.53 -2.46 -1.30
N SER A 297 2.71 -3.42 -0.89
CA SER A 297 1.79 -3.21 0.22
C SER A 297 1.63 -4.47 1.05
N VAL A 298 1.62 -4.28 2.36
CA VAL A 298 1.38 -5.33 3.37
C VAL A 298 0.43 -4.77 4.40
N LYS A 299 -0.68 -5.48 4.70
CA LYS A 299 -1.69 -5.07 5.69
C LYS A 299 -2.23 -6.25 6.46
N PHE A 300 -2.27 -6.12 7.77
CA PHE A 300 -3.06 -7.00 8.62
C PHE A 300 -4.54 -6.66 8.53
N ASN A 301 -5.39 -7.65 8.62
CA ASN A 301 -6.83 -7.42 8.76
C ASN A 301 -7.16 -6.80 10.12
N LYS A 302 -8.27 -6.07 10.22
CA LYS A 302 -8.62 -5.21 11.37
C LYS A 302 -9.50 -5.89 12.43
N THR A 303 -9.83 -7.16 12.26
CA THR A 303 -10.53 -7.91 13.32
C THR A 303 -9.63 -8.16 14.52
N ARG A 304 -10.25 -8.41 15.68
CA ARG A 304 -9.56 -8.53 16.97
C ARG A 304 -8.38 -9.51 16.95
N ASP A 305 -8.51 -10.59 16.19
CA ASP A 305 -7.49 -11.65 16.14
C ASP A 305 -6.46 -11.44 15.02
N SER A 306 -6.70 -10.48 14.11
CA SER A 306 -5.83 -10.16 12.94
C SER A 306 -5.18 -11.40 12.31
N LYS A 307 -6.01 -12.39 12.01
CA LYS A 307 -5.57 -13.72 11.55
C LYS A 307 -5.01 -13.73 10.12
N TYR A 308 -5.20 -12.64 9.38
CA TYR A 308 -4.90 -12.59 7.96
C TYR A 308 -3.97 -11.43 7.61
N LEU A 309 -3.08 -11.69 6.66
CA LEU A 309 -2.16 -10.71 6.09
C LEU A 309 -2.41 -10.61 4.60
N ALA A 310 -2.83 -9.45 4.12
CA ALA A 310 -2.87 -9.16 2.70
C ALA A 310 -1.53 -8.63 2.23
N VAL A 311 -1.06 -9.12 1.10
CA VAL A 311 0.18 -8.73 0.46
C VAL A 311 -0.09 -8.45 -1.01
N ALA A 312 0.38 -7.32 -1.52
CA ALA A 312 0.20 -6.92 -2.90
C ALA A 312 1.50 -6.45 -3.56
N GLY A 313 1.61 -6.63 -4.86
CA GLY A 313 2.84 -6.33 -5.57
C GLY A 313 2.69 -6.28 -7.10
N VAL A 314 3.82 -6.44 -7.79
CA VAL A 314 3.90 -6.20 -9.24
C VAL A 314 3.33 -7.34 -10.07
N ASN A 315 3.59 -8.59 -9.68
CA ASN A 315 3.26 -9.77 -10.49
C ASN A 315 1.94 -10.42 -10.06
N LYS A 316 1.51 -11.45 -10.81
CA LYS A 316 0.35 -12.27 -10.42
C LYS A 316 0.68 -13.13 -9.19
N PRO A 317 -0.29 -13.32 -8.31
CA PRO A 317 -1.59 -12.67 -8.28
C PRO A 317 -1.48 -11.20 -7.85
N LEU A 318 -2.49 -10.38 -8.18
CA LEU A 318 -2.54 -8.95 -7.80
C LEU A 318 -2.32 -8.75 -6.30
N PHE A 319 -2.94 -9.57 -5.51
CA PHE A 319 -2.72 -9.67 -4.07
C PHE A 319 -2.92 -11.12 -3.61
N SER A 320 -2.38 -11.40 -2.44
CA SER A 320 -2.52 -12.70 -1.76
C SER A 320 -2.89 -12.48 -0.32
N ILE A 321 -3.68 -13.38 0.25
CA ILE A 321 -4.05 -13.34 1.66
C ILE A 321 -3.51 -14.59 2.34
N PHE A 322 -2.69 -14.37 3.36
CA PHE A 322 -2.05 -15.41 4.15
C PHE A 322 -2.73 -15.55 5.50
N ASN A 323 -2.93 -16.78 5.94
CA ASN A 323 -3.36 -17.07 7.31
C ASN A 323 -2.15 -17.03 8.25
N MET A 324 -2.19 -16.15 9.22
CA MET A 324 -1.07 -15.91 10.14
C MET A 324 -0.88 -16.99 11.20
N ASN A 325 -1.87 -17.88 11.40
CA ASN A 325 -1.74 -19.02 12.31
C ASN A 325 -1.03 -20.19 11.63
N THR A 326 -1.23 -20.37 10.33
CA THR A 326 -0.68 -21.47 9.56
C THR A 326 0.49 -21.06 8.68
N PHE A 327 0.68 -19.77 8.45
CA PHE A 327 1.60 -19.14 7.49
C PHE A 327 1.41 -19.64 6.06
N LYS A 328 0.20 -20.10 5.75
CA LYS A 328 -0.16 -20.60 4.42
C LYS A 328 -1.00 -19.58 3.67
N LEU A 329 -0.86 -19.64 2.35
CA LEU A 329 -1.72 -18.92 1.43
C LEU A 329 -3.15 -19.48 1.54
N GLU A 330 -4.09 -18.64 2.01
CA GLU A 330 -5.51 -19.01 2.03
C GLU A 330 -6.16 -18.70 0.69
N GLN A 331 -5.78 -17.59 0.09
CA GLN A 331 -6.32 -17.20 -1.20
C GLN A 331 -5.41 -16.26 -1.96
N GLY A 332 -5.20 -16.59 -3.24
CA GLY A 332 -4.68 -15.66 -4.24
C GLY A 332 -5.76 -15.44 -5.30
N LEU A 333 -6.14 -14.21 -5.56
CA LEU A 333 -7.02 -13.92 -6.69
C LEU A 333 -6.23 -13.98 -7.99
N LYS A 334 -6.40 -15.10 -8.69
CA LYS A 334 -6.06 -15.20 -10.11
C LYS A 334 -7.15 -14.46 -10.90
N GLU A 335 -7.15 -13.14 -10.88
CA GLU A 335 -7.93 -12.45 -11.90
C GLU A 335 -7.26 -12.72 -13.24
N TYR A 336 -7.88 -13.60 -14.04
CA TYR A 336 -7.66 -13.59 -15.47
C TYR A 336 -8.19 -12.25 -15.97
N ASN A 337 -7.35 -11.24 -16.01
CA ASN A 337 -7.69 -10.00 -16.68
C ASN A 337 -7.90 -10.36 -18.15
N LYS A 338 -9.15 -10.23 -18.63
CA LYS A 338 -9.32 -9.96 -20.05
C LYS A 338 -8.44 -8.74 -20.34
N PRO A 339 -7.58 -8.79 -21.35
CA PRO A 339 -6.71 -7.67 -21.69
C PRO A 339 -7.57 -6.41 -21.73
N SER A 340 -7.13 -5.37 -21.02
CA SER A 340 -7.73 -4.06 -21.22
C SER A 340 -7.54 -3.71 -22.71
N PRO A 341 -8.58 -3.32 -23.45
CA PRO A 341 -8.46 -3.03 -24.87
C PRO A 341 -7.54 -1.85 -25.21
N ILE A 342 -6.90 -1.24 -24.22
CA ILE A 342 -6.12 0.00 -24.31
C ILE A 342 -4.62 -0.24 -24.50
N PHE A 343 -4.11 -1.39 -24.04
CA PHE A 343 -2.70 -1.75 -24.25
C PHE A 343 -2.63 -2.89 -25.25
N GLY A 344 -1.97 -2.63 -26.36
CA GLY A 344 -1.85 -3.56 -27.49
C GLY A 344 -1.39 -4.95 -27.05
N SER A 345 -1.85 -5.95 -27.74
CA SER A 345 -1.62 -7.39 -27.75
C SER A 345 -0.42 -7.93 -26.92
N GLY A 346 -0.37 -7.63 -25.64
CA GLY A 346 0.53 -8.23 -24.65
C GLY A 346 -0.27 -8.48 -23.39
N GLU A 347 -0.07 -9.60 -22.71
CA GLU A 347 -0.67 -9.91 -21.43
C GLU A 347 -0.12 -8.98 -20.32
N ASN A 348 -0.48 -7.68 -20.39
CA ASN A 348 -0.02 -6.69 -19.41
C ASN A 348 -0.78 -6.85 -18.12
N TYR A 349 -0.09 -7.36 -17.11
CA TYR A 349 -0.58 -7.42 -15.74
C TYR A 349 -0.45 -6.04 -15.10
N SER A 350 -1.55 -5.56 -14.55
CA SER A 350 -1.56 -4.32 -13.81
C SER A 350 -1.04 -4.56 -12.39
N PRO A 351 0.02 -3.88 -11.92
CA PRO A 351 0.50 -4.03 -10.55
C PRO A 351 -0.56 -3.57 -9.54
N CYS A 352 -0.49 -4.09 -8.33
CA CYS A 352 -1.27 -3.62 -7.20
C CYS A 352 -0.36 -2.85 -6.23
N PHE A 353 -0.55 -1.54 -6.14
CA PHE A 353 0.33 -0.65 -5.38
C PHE A 353 -0.05 -0.51 -3.91
N THR A 354 -1.32 -0.67 -3.59
CA THR A 354 -1.84 -0.40 -2.26
C THR A 354 -2.97 -1.33 -1.90
N THR A 355 -3.07 -1.64 -0.61
CA THR A 355 -4.18 -2.40 -0.03
C THR A 355 -4.62 -1.75 1.27
N ASP A 356 -5.89 -1.90 1.61
CA ASP A 356 -6.40 -1.47 2.90
C ASP A 356 -7.54 -2.36 3.39
N PHE A 357 -7.70 -2.46 4.71
CA PHE A 357 -8.79 -3.17 5.37
C PHE A 357 -9.57 -2.24 6.28
N VAL A 358 -10.88 -2.40 6.29
CA VAL A 358 -11.73 -1.76 7.29
C VAL A 358 -12.74 -2.76 7.85
N LYS A 359 -12.94 -2.71 9.16
CA LYS A 359 -13.87 -3.56 9.87
C LYS A 359 -15.30 -3.06 9.68
N ILE A 360 -16.22 -3.94 9.24
CA ILE A 360 -17.67 -3.66 9.20
C ILE A 360 -18.35 -4.27 10.45
N SER A 361 -17.99 -5.50 10.79
CA SER A 361 -18.51 -6.23 11.95
C SER A 361 -17.45 -7.21 12.47
N ASN A 362 -17.77 -7.98 13.52
CA ASN A 362 -16.80 -8.93 14.08
C ASN A 362 -16.30 -9.98 13.10
N ASN A 363 -17.11 -10.36 12.12
CA ASN A 363 -16.79 -11.41 11.14
C ASN A 363 -16.79 -10.88 9.70
N LYS A 364 -16.88 -9.57 9.50
CA LYS A 364 -16.92 -8.98 8.16
C LYS A 364 -16.08 -7.74 8.05
N GLU A 365 -15.22 -7.71 7.04
CA GLU A 365 -14.38 -6.58 6.69
C GLU A 365 -14.56 -6.21 5.21
N LEU A 366 -14.26 -4.97 4.86
CA LEU A 366 -13.96 -4.61 3.48
C LEU A 366 -12.45 -4.64 3.28
N PHE A 367 -12.07 -5.17 2.15
CA PHE A 367 -10.72 -5.11 1.61
C PHE A 367 -10.74 -4.30 0.32
N CYS A 368 -9.81 -3.39 0.15
CA CYS A 368 -9.63 -2.70 -1.12
C CYS A 368 -8.20 -2.78 -1.62
N CYS A 369 -8.04 -2.63 -2.93
CA CYS A 369 -6.74 -2.50 -3.57
C CYS A 369 -6.78 -1.49 -4.72
N GLY A 370 -5.68 -0.74 -4.88
CA GLY A 370 -5.46 0.20 -5.98
C GLY A 370 -4.44 -0.34 -6.96
N CYS A 371 -4.75 -0.22 -8.25
CA CYS A 371 -4.01 -0.90 -9.30
C CYS A 371 -3.47 0.04 -10.38
N GLY A 372 -2.46 -0.41 -11.11
CA GLY A 372 -1.84 0.32 -12.19
C GLY A 372 -2.73 0.54 -13.42
N ASP A 373 -3.87 -0.16 -13.52
CA ASP A 373 -4.90 0.14 -14.53
C ASP A 373 -5.78 1.34 -14.18
N GLY A 374 -5.45 2.05 -13.08
CA GLY A 374 -6.21 3.16 -12.56
C GLY A 374 -7.49 2.75 -11.82
N GLY A 375 -7.74 1.47 -11.70
CA GLY A 375 -8.90 0.93 -10.98
C GLY A 375 -8.63 0.72 -9.50
N ALA A 376 -9.61 1.03 -8.66
CA ALA A 376 -9.68 0.51 -7.30
C ALA A 376 -10.70 -0.64 -7.27
N ARG A 377 -10.36 -1.71 -6.56
CA ARG A 377 -11.21 -2.89 -6.40
C ARG A 377 -11.54 -3.08 -4.95
N ILE A 378 -12.79 -3.46 -4.66
CA ILE A 378 -13.30 -3.63 -3.31
C ILE A 378 -13.89 -5.04 -3.19
N TYR A 379 -13.60 -5.67 -2.06
CA TYR A 379 -14.03 -7.03 -1.75
C TYR A 379 -14.63 -7.10 -0.35
N ASN A 380 -15.74 -7.83 -0.23
CA ASN A 380 -16.25 -8.23 1.07
C ASN A 380 -15.42 -9.41 1.58
N PHE A 381 -14.82 -9.26 2.73
CA PHE A 381 -14.03 -10.29 3.38
C PHE A 381 -14.78 -10.83 4.59
N ASN A 382 -15.29 -12.08 4.48
CA ASN A 382 -15.98 -12.76 5.56
C ASN A 382 -14.98 -13.66 6.29
N ILE A 383 -14.85 -13.45 7.59
CA ILE A 383 -13.98 -14.24 8.46
C ILE A 383 -14.80 -15.38 9.01
N ASN A 384 -14.54 -16.59 8.52
CA ASN A 384 -15.13 -17.77 9.12
C ASN A 384 -14.40 -18.09 10.44
N ASN A 385 -15.19 -18.36 11.47
CA ASN A 385 -14.72 -18.81 12.80
C ASN A 385 -14.08 -20.20 12.74
#